data_926c8f634ab12a9d8722001ff0db46b6
#
_entry.id   926c8f634ab12a9d8722001ff0db46b6
#
_cell.length_a   1.000
_cell.length_b   1.000
_cell.length_c   1.000
_cell.angle_alpha   90.00
_cell.angle_beta   90.00
_cell.angle_gamma   90.00
#
_symmetry.space_group_name_H-M   'P 1'
#
loop_
_entity.id
_entity.type
_entity.pdbx_description
1 polymer ?
#
loop_
_entity_poly.entity_id
_entity_poly.type
_entity_poly.pdbx_seq_one_letter_code
_entity_poly.pdbx_strand_id
1 'polypeptide(L)'
;MTDRTFTYKQVIAVRTDLGMSRGKIAVQVAHGAVSSAEQARVHKQDIWKAWLREGQKKVAVKVSSEEELIELRRLAVNNSLPFALIRDAGMTELPPGTITVLGIGPAKAEAIDEVTGELKLL
;
A
#
# COMPACT_ATOMS: atom_id res chain seq x y z
N MET A 1 20.24 22.90 -1.22
CA MET A 1 19.39 21.76 -0.87
C MET A 1 19.70 20.57 -1.76
N THR A 2 19.73 19.44 -1.21
CA THR A 2 19.94 18.23 -1.99
C THR A 2 18.60 17.52 -2.18
N ASP A 3 18.30 17.23 -3.42
CA ASP A 3 17.17 16.36 -3.70
C ASP A 3 17.52 14.97 -3.25
N ARG A 4 16.65 14.43 -2.43
CA ARG A 4 16.82 13.06 -2.01
C ARG A 4 15.99 12.16 -2.92
N THR A 5 16.67 11.44 -3.78
CA THR A 5 16.02 10.49 -4.67
C THR A 5 15.89 9.16 -3.97
N PHE A 6 14.67 8.65 -3.88
CA PHE A 6 14.41 7.33 -3.32
C PHE A 6 14.34 6.31 -4.45
N THR A 7 15.16 5.27 -4.34
CA THR A 7 15.15 4.17 -5.30
C THR A 7 13.93 3.28 -5.12
N TYR A 8 13.51 3.11 -3.86
CA TYR A 8 12.41 2.20 -3.50
C TYR A 8 11.31 2.97 -2.80
N LYS A 9 10.08 2.50 -2.99
CA LYS A 9 8.95 3.07 -2.27
C LYS A 9 7.85 2.04 -2.05
N GLN A 10 6.98 2.37 -1.12
CA GLN A 10 5.77 1.61 -0.80
C GLN A 10 4.57 2.53 -0.99
N VAL A 11 3.48 2.00 -1.50
CA VAL A 11 2.23 2.74 -1.65
C VAL A 11 1.12 1.99 -0.94
N ILE A 12 0.25 2.74 -0.26
CA ILE A 12 -0.96 2.19 0.34
C ILE A 12 -2.15 2.86 -0.34
N ALA A 13 -2.97 2.06 -1.01
CA ALA A 13 -4.18 2.54 -1.68
C ALA A 13 -5.36 2.38 -0.72
N VAL A 14 -6.09 3.46 -0.49
CA VAL A 14 -7.13 3.55 0.53
C VAL A 14 -8.49 3.82 -0.11
N ARG A 15 -9.50 3.02 0.24
CA ARG A 15 -10.88 3.26 -0.21
C ARG A 15 -11.45 4.49 0.50
N THR A 16 -11.95 5.43 -0.28
CA THR A 16 -12.57 6.64 0.26
C THR A 16 -14.09 6.55 0.32
N ASP A 17 -14.67 5.55 -0.32
CA ASP A 17 -16.13 5.35 -0.36
C ASP A 17 -16.71 4.79 0.94
N LEU A 18 -15.87 4.29 1.84
CA LEU A 18 -16.33 3.68 3.08
C LEU A 18 -16.65 4.69 4.19
N GLY A 19 -16.24 5.94 4.03
CA GLY A 19 -16.47 6.96 5.04
C GLY A 19 -15.74 6.70 6.36
N MET A 20 -14.57 6.07 6.30
CA MET A 20 -13.80 5.78 7.50
C MET A 20 -13.34 7.06 8.21
N SER A 21 -13.36 7.03 9.54
CA SER A 21 -12.81 8.12 10.36
C SER A 21 -11.30 8.24 10.15
N ARG A 22 -10.74 9.37 10.53
CA ARG A 22 -9.28 9.60 10.42
C ARG A 22 -8.48 8.54 11.17
N GLY A 23 -8.92 8.21 12.38
CA GLY A 23 -8.24 7.19 13.17
C GLY A 23 -8.31 5.81 12.51
N LYS A 24 -9.46 5.47 11.95
CA LYS A 24 -9.64 4.21 11.24
C LYS A 24 -8.74 4.14 10.02
N ILE A 25 -8.70 5.22 9.23
CA ILE A 25 -7.82 5.31 8.05
C ILE A 25 -6.36 5.11 8.47
N ALA A 26 -5.92 5.81 9.51
CA ALA A 26 -4.53 5.72 9.98
C ALA A 26 -4.16 4.29 10.35
N VAL A 27 -5.02 3.60 11.07
CA VAL A 27 -4.77 2.22 11.48
C VAL A 27 -4.76 1.26 10.28
N GLN A 28 -5.70 1.41 9.35
CA GLN A 28 -5.75 0.56 8.17
C GLN A 28 -4.54 0.77 7.26
N VAL A 29 -4.09 2.01 7.09
CA VAL A 29 -2.87 2.32 6.35
C VAL A 29 -1.66 1.65 7.01
N ALA A 30 -1.57 1.73 8.33
CA ALA A 30 -0.48 1.08 9.07
C ALA A 30 -0.49 -0.44 8.87
N HIS A 31 -1.66 -1.07 8.91
CA HIS A 31 -1.79 -2.50 8.62
C HIS A 31 -1.29 -2.83 7.20
N GLY A 32 -1.71 -2.06 6.22
CA GLY A 32 -1.28 -2.25 4.84
C GLY A 32 0.22 -2.12 4.69
N ALA A 33 0.81 -1.11 5.33
CA ALA A 33 2.24 -0.87 5.26
C ALA A 33 3.04 -2.02 5.90
N VAL A 34 2.66 -2.44 7.09
CA VAL A 34 3.37 -3.50 7.81
C VAL A 34 3.25 -4.85 7.09
N SER A 35 2.05 -5.21 6.67
CA SER A 35 1.80 -6.51 6.03
C SER A 35 2.46 -6.61 4.66
N SER A 36 2.43 -5.55 3.86
CA SER A 36 3.09 -5.53 2.57
C SER A 36 4.62 -5.56 2.72
N ALA A 37 5.16 -4.80 3.67
CA ALA A 37 6.59 -4.82 3.96
C ALA A 37 7.04 -6.21 4.41
N GLU A 38 6.22 -6.94 5.16
CA GLU A 38 6.53 -8.31 5.56
C GLU A 38 6.63 -9.24 4.36
N GLN A 39 5.76 -9.07 3.36
CA GLN A 39 5.85 -9.84 2.12
C GLN A 39 7.18 -9.56 1.41
N ALA A 40 7.60 -8.30 1.35
CA ALA A 40 8.88 -7.93 0.76
C ALA A 40 10.05 -8.53 1.56
N ARG A 41 9.97 -8.50 2.89
CA ARG A 41 11.00 -9.09 3.74
C ARG A 41 11.21 -10.58 3.44
N VAL A 42 10.13 -11.30 3.23
CA VAL A 42 10.17 -12.75 2.98
C VAL A 42 10.63 -13.06 1.55
N HIS A 43 10.13 -12.33 0.56
CA HIS A 43 10.31 -12.68 -0.85
C HIS A 43 11.30 -11.82 -1.61
N LYS A 44 11.63 -10.62 -1.13
CA LYS A 44 12.49 -9.63 -1.77
C LYS A 44 13.36 -8.94 -0.72
N GLN A 45 14.07 -9.73 0.05
CA GLN A 45 14.78 -9.23 1.24
C GLN A 45 15.78 -8.10 0.94
N ASP A 46 16.49 -8.18 -0.17
CA ASP A 46 17.47 -7.14 -0.51
C ASP A 46 16.80 -5.79 -0.76
N ILE A 47 15.64 -5.80 -1.42
CA ILE A 47 14.85 -4.59 -1.67
C ILE A 47 14.31 -4.05 -0.35
N TRP A 48 13.77 -4.93 0.50
CA TRP A 48 13.26 -4.56 1.82
C TRP A 48 14.34 -3.87 2.67
N LYS A 49 15.54 -4.45 2.72
CA LYS A 49 16.65 -3.86 3.46
C LYS A 49 17.07 -2.50 2.90
N ALA A 50 17.16 -2.38 1.58
CA ALA A 50 17.54 -1.12 0.94
C ALA A 50 16.50 -0.03 1.20
N TRP A 51 15.22 -0.37 1.11
CA TRP A 51 14.13 0.54 1.40
C TRP A 51 14.18 1.05 2.84
N LEU A 52 14.43 0.14 3.80
CA LEU A 52 14.59 0.54 5.20
C LEU A 52 15.74 1.54 5.36
N ARG A 53 16.87 1.27 4.72
CA ARG A 53 18.04 2.15 4.84
C ARG A 53 17.81 3.51 4.21
N GLU A 54 17.01 3.59 3.14
CA GLU A 54 16.69 4.85 2.48
C GLU A 54 15.72 5.72 3.30
N GLY A 55 15.08 5.19 4.30
CA GLY A 55 14.13 5.93 5.11
C GLY A 55 12.68 5.49 4.97
N GLN A 56 12.43 4.36 4.34
CA GLN A 56 11.09 3.74 4.25
C GLN A 56 10.05 4.64 3.57
N LYS A 57 10.38 5.18 2.40
CA LYS A 57 9.43 6.06 1.69
C LYS A 57 8.09 5.38 1.51
N LYS A 58 7.01 6.06 1.88
CA LYS A 58 5.63 5.62 1.71
C LYS A 58 4.78 6.73 1.15
N VAL A 59 3.78 6.35 0.38
CA VAL A 59 2.79 7.29 -0.14
C VAL A 59 1.41 6.66 0.03
N ALA A 60 0.46 7.43 0.52
CA ALA A 60 -0.93 7.00 0.59
C ALA A 60 -1.70 7.63 -0.56
N VAL A 61 -2.39 6.79 -1.33
CA VAL A 61 -3.21 7.22 -2.45
C VAL A 61 -4.65 6.78 -2.24
N LYS A 62 -5.57 7.34 -3.00
CA LYS A 62 -6.99 7.03 -2.84
C LYS A 62 -7.57 6.29 -4.03
N VAL A 63 -8.50 5.40 -3.73
CA VAL A 63 -9.38 4.76 -4.70
C VAL A 63 -10.81 4.94 -4.23
N SER A 64 -11.79 4.82 -5.12
CA SER A 64 -13.18 5.12 -4.82
C SER A 64 -14.07 3.89 -4.68
N SER A 65 -13.54 2.68 -4.85
CA SER A 65 -14.35 1.47 -4.81
C SER A 65 -13.53 0.23 -4.47
N GLU A 66 -14.23 -0.82 -4.06
CA GLU A 66 -13.63 -2.13 -3.87
C GLU A 66 -13.06 -2.67 -5.18
N GLU A 67 -13.78 -2.46 -6.28
CA GLU A 67 -13.38 -2.94 -7.60
C GLU A 67 -12.05 -2.35 -8.03
N GLU A 68 -11.83 -1.06 -7.77
CA GLU A 68 -10.54 -0.42 -8.05
C GLU A 68 -9.42 -1.08 -7.25
N LEU A 69 -9.69 -1.37 -5.98
CA LEU A 69 -8.69 -2.00 -5.12
C LEU A 69 -8.31 -3.41 -5.60
N ILE A 70 -9.31 -4.19 -6.01
CA ILE A 70 -9.10 -5.54 -6.55
C ILE A 70 -8.32 -5.47 -7.86
N GLU A 71 -8.60 -4.48 -8.72
CA GLU A 71 -7.84 -4.30 -9.96
C GLU A 71 -6.39 -3.96 -9.69
N LEU A 72 -6.11 -3.11 -8.70
CA LEU A 72 -4.74 -2.79 -8.30
C LEU A 72 -4.01 -4.04 -7.81
N ARG A 73 -4.70 -4.89 -7.05
CA ARG A 73 -4.11 -6.17 -6.61
C ARG A 73 -3.73 -7.02 -7.81
N ARG A 74 -4.61 -7.11 -8.79
CA ARG A 74 -4.33 -7.89 -10.01
C ARG A 74 -3.08 -7.35 -10.71
N LEU A 75 -2.95 -6.04 -10.83
CA LEU A 75 -1.77 -5.41 -11.43
C LEU A 75 -0.51 -5.67 -10.62
N ALA A 76 -0.61 -5.64 -9.29
CA ALA A 76 0.53 -5.94 -8.42
C ALA A 76 1.01 -7.39 -8.63
N VAL A 77 0.08 -8.33 -8.69
CA VAL A 77 0.39 -9.74 -8.98
C VAL A 77 1.08 -9.87 -10.33
N ASN A 78 0.51 -9.26 -11.37
CA ASN A 78 1.06 -9.35 -12.73
C ASN A 78 2.45 -8.73 -12.85
N ASN A 79 2.78 -7.77 -12.01
CA ASN A 79 4.09 -7.12 -11.99
C ASN A 79 5.03 -7.69 -10.94
N SER A 80 4.66 -8.80 -10.32
CA SER A 80 5.46 -9.49 -9.30
C SER A 80 5.85 -8.59 -8.13
N LEU A 81 4.96 -7.68 -7.75
CA LEU A 81 5.19 -6.78 -6.62
C LEU A 81 4.68 -7.40 -5.32
N PRO A 82 5.40 -7.20 -4.21
CA PRO A 82 4.86 -7.59 -2.90
C PRO A 82 3.62 -6.76 -2.61
N PHE A 83 2.62 -7.37 -2.01
CA PHE A 83 1.40 -6.65 -1.66
C PHE A 83 0.70 -7.31 -0.48
N ALA A 84 -0.23 -6.58 0.14
CA ALA A 84 -1.12 -7.13 1.16
C ALA A 84 -2.46 -6.43 1.10
N LEU A 85 -3.52 -7.20 0.95
CA LEU A 85 -4.89 -6.71 0.98
C LEU A 85 -5.40 -6.82 2.41
N ILE A 86 -5.89 -5.71 2.96
CA ILE A 86 -6.32 -5.67 4.35
C ILE A 86 -7.85 -5.76 4.44
N ARG A 87 -8.31 -6.68 5.27
CA ARG A 87 -9.73 -6.84 5.59
C ARG A 87 -9.96 -6.38 7.03
N ASP A 88 -11.02 -5.61 7.23
CA ASP A 88 -11.37 -5.16 8.58
C ASP A 88 -11.89 -6.35 9.41
N ALA A 89 -11.50 -6.39 10.68
CA ALA A 89 -11.94 -7.45 11.57
C ALA A 89 -13.40 -7.30 12.01
N GLY A 90 -14.03 -6.14 11.74
CA GLY A 90 -15.42 -5.90 12.11
C GLY A 90 -15.64 -5.55 13.57
N MET A 91 -14.59 -5.12 14.25
CA MET A 91 -14.66 -4.72 15.66
C MET A 91 -14.90 -3.23 15.83
N THR A 92 -15.12 -2.51 14.73
CA THR A 92 -15.25 -1.07 14.73
C THR A 92 -16.44 -0.65 13.87
N GLU A 93 -16.28 0.39 13.06
CA GLU A 93 -17.35 1.01 12.28
C GLU A 93 -17.74 0.28 10.99
N LEU A 94 -16.98 -0.75 10.58
CA LEU A 94 -17.22 -1.47 9.34
C LEU A 94 -17.67 -2.90 9.58
N PRO A 95 -18.46 -3.49 8.65
CA PRO A 95 -18.77 -4.91 8.72
C PRO A 95 -17.52 -5.78 8.66
N PRO A 96 -17.55 -6.97 9.31
CA PRO A 96 -16.41 -7.89 9.26
C PRO A 96 -16.04 -8.28 7.84
N GLY A 97 -14.74 -8.29 7.55
CA GLY A 97 -14.23 -8.70 6.26
C GLY A 97 -14.24 -7.64 5.18
N THR A 98 -14.68 -6.42 5.50
CA THR A 98 -14.64 -5.31 4.54
C THR A 98 -13.20 -5.05 4.11
N ILE A 99 -12.96 -5.06 2.81
CA ILE A 99 -11.65 -4.73 2.23
C ILE A 99 -11.47 -3.21 2.32
N THR A 100 -10.39 -2.76 2.94
CA THR A 100 -10.19 -1.33 3.24
C THR A 100 -9.04 -0.69 2.49
N VAL A 101 -7.89 -1.35 2.46
CA VAL A 101 -6.67 -0.84 1.82
C VAL A 101 -5.89 -1.95 1.18
N LEU A 102 -5.03 -1.56 0.24
CA LEU A 102 -4.04 -2.45 -0.36
C LEU A 102 -2.67 -1.82 -0.19
N GLY A 103 -1.75 -2.50 0.52
CA GLY A 103 -0.36 -2.12 0.55
C GLY A 103 0.38 -2.75 -0.62
N ILE A 104 1.26 -2.00 -1.28
CA ILE A 104 2.07 -2.48 -2.40
C ILE A 104 3.52 -2.05 -2.17
N GLY A 105 4.42 -2.99 -2.25
CA GLY A 105 5.84 -2.72 -2.04
C GLY A 105 6.29 -2.97 -0.61
N PRO A 106 7.57 -2.64 -0.32
CA PRO A 106 8.47 -1.84 -1.16
C PRO A 106 8.94 -2.55 -2.43
N ALA A 107 9.18 -1.75 -3.46
CA ALA A 107 9.74 -2.17 -4.72
C ALA A 107 10.37 -0.94 -5.37
N LYS A 108 11.02 -1.12 -6.52
CA LYS A 108 11.56 0.02 -7.26
C LYS A 108 10.46 1.02 -7.56
N ALA A 109 10.75 2.30 -7.39
CA ALA A 109 9.78 3.38 -7.57
C ALA A 109 9.09 3.31 -8.94
N GLU A 110 9.86 3.03 -10.01
CA GLU A 110 9.31 2.94 -11.36
C GLU A 110 8.30 1.79 -11.48
N ALA A 111 8.59 0.66 -10.86
CA ALA A 111 7.68 -0.49 -10.89
C ALA A 111 6.38 -0.20 -10.14
N ILE A 112 6.49 0.46 -9.00
CA ILE A 112 5.31 0.88 -8.22
C ILE A 112 4.47 1.88 -9.04
N ASP A 113 5.14 2.84 -9.70
CA ASP A 113 4.45 3.87 -10.46
C ASP A 113 3.69 3.33 -11.66
N GLU A 114 4.11 2.23 -12.25
CA GLU A 114 3.35 1.59 -13.31
C GLU A 114 1.98 1.15 -12.84
N VAL A 115 1.84 0.83 -11.56
CA VAL A 115 0.57 0.37 -11.00
C VAL A 115 -0.23 1.52 -10.38
N THR A 116 0.42 2.42 -9.66
CA THR A 116 -0.28 3.44 -8.85
C THR A 116 0.06 4.88 -9.22
N GLY A 117 0.93 5.11 -10.21
CA GLY A 117 1.44 6.45 -10.50
C GLY A 117 0.40 7.48 -10.89
N GLU A 118 -0.75 7.06 -11.41
CA GLU A 118 -1.82 7.97 -11.82
C GLU A 118 -2.86 8.23 -10.72
N LEU A 119 -2.76 7.53 -9.59
CA LEU A 119 -3.71 7.71 -8.51
C LEU A 119 -3.40 8.98 -7.72
N LYS A 120 -4.45 9.63 -7.25
CA LYS A 120 -4.32 10.87 -6.48
C LYS A 120 -3.94 10.57 -5.03
N LEU A 121 -3.21 11.49 -4.44
CA LEU A 121 -2.86 11.39 -3.02
C LEU A 121 -4.10 11.42 -2.15
N LEU A 122 -4.06 10.66 -1.08
CA LEU A 122 -5.14 10.60 -0.10
C LEU A 122 -5.36 11.93 0.59
#